data_40784a15a0b5aeca4d281e10b6e0b4a7
#
_entry.id   40784a15a0b5aeca4d281e10b6e0b4a7
#
_cell.length_a   1.000
_cell.length_b   1.000
_cell.length_c   1.000
_cell.angle_alpha   90.00
_cell.angle_beta   90.00
_cell.angle_gamma   90.00
#
_symmetry.space_group_name_H-M   'P 1'
#
loop_
_entity.id
_entity.type
_entity.pdbx_description
1 polymer ?
#
loop_
_entity_poly.entity_id
_entity_poly.type
_entity_poly.pdbx_seq_one_letter_code
_entity_poly.pdbx_strand_id
1 'polypeptide(L)'
;MEYPDDFLRTIFARTNTIAVVGLSANTARPSHSVAHFLVDCGFRVIGVNPGLAGQIMFGELVYPDLHSVPDEVEMVDVFRKSQDVPPVVDAALARWPKLPTIWMQIGVQHDVAAGFARARGVDVVQNRCPKIEYQRVIGASPKPRHI
;
A
#
# COMPACT_ATOMS: atom_id res chain seq x y z
N MET A 1 -6.74 -16.07 6.53
CA MET A 1 -7.32 -15.20 7.56
C MET A 1 -8.40 -14.34 6.95
N GLU A 2 -9.50 -14.21 7.62
CA GLU A 2 -10.56 -13.31 7.24
C GLU A 2 -10.44 -11.98 7.97
N TYR A 3 -10.76 -10.88 7.28
CA TYR A 3 -10.73 -9.55 7.85
C TYR A 3 -12.16 -9.02 7.94
N PRO A 4 -12.62 -8.57 9.12
CA PRO A 4 -13.95 -7.97 9.26
C PRO A 4 -14.12 -6.77 8.34
N ASP A 5 -15.31 -6.58 7.79
CA ASP A 5 -15.58 -5.48 6.87
C ASP A 5 -15.33 -4.11 7.54
N ASP A 6 -15.71 -3.95 8.80
CA ASP A 6 -15.47 -2.68 9.51
C ASP A 6 -14.00 -2.39 9.72
N PHE A 7 -13.18 -3.43 9.93
CA PHE A 7 -11.73 -3.29 10.00
C PHE A 7 -11.17 -2.72 8.70
N LEU A 8 -11.60 -3.26 7.56
CA LEU A 8 -11.16 -2.79 6.25
C LEU A 8 -11.70 -1.38 5.96
N ARG A 9 -12.95 -1.09 6.30
CA ARG A 9 -13.52 0.26 6.13
C ARG A 9 -12.73 1.30 6.92
N THR A 10 -12.34 0.98 8.14
CA THR A 10 -11.53 1.87 8.98
C THR A 10 -10.19 2.17 8.34
N ILE A 11 -9.53 1.14 7.79
CA ILE A 11 -8.26 1.32 7.08
C ILE A 11 -8.43 2.30 5.91
N PHE A 12 -9.41 2.08 5.06
CA PHE A 12 -9.63 2.95 3.90
C PHE A 12 -10.02 4.37 4.30
N ALA A 13 -10.84 4.50 5.34
CA ALA A 13 -11.33 5.81 5.79
C ALA A 13 -10.20 6.72 6.32
N ARG A 14 -9.20 6.16 6.98
CA ARG A 14 -8.08 6.91 7.56
C ARG A 14 -6.89 7.08 6.61
N THR A 15 -6.91 6.40 5.46
CA THR A 15 -5.79 6.42 4.51
C THR A 15 -5.96 7.57 3.52
N ASN A 16 -4.92 8.38 3.34
CA ASN A 16 -4.86 9.43 2.32
C ASN A 16 -3.75 9.15 1.32
N THR A 17 -2.57 8.80 1.78
CA THR A 17 -1.39 8.56 0.96
C THR A 17 -0.93 7.13 1.10
N ILE A 18 -0.70 6.48 -0.03
CA ILE A 18 -0.29 5.08 -0.13
C ILE A 18 1.05 5.01 -0.85
N ALA A 19 2.04 4.41 -0.21
CA ALA A 19 3.29 4.06 -0.89
C ALA A 19 3.15 2.66 -1.48
N VAL A 20 3.28 2.55 -2.80
CA VAL A 20 3.16 1.29 -3.53
C VAL A 20 4.56 0.76 -3.83
N VAL A 21 4.99 -0.23 -3.07
CA VAL A 21 6.30 -0.87 -3.22
C VAL A 21 6.21 -1.91 -4.32
N GLY A 22 7.01 -1.74 -5.36
CA GLY A 22 6.98 -2.62 -6.53
C GLY A 22 6.04 -2.14 -7.63
N LEU A 23 5.67 -0.84 -7.62
CA LEU A 23 4.88 -0.26 -8.70
C LEU A 23 5.56 -0.51 -10.05
N SER A 24 4.79 -0.98 -11.04
CA SER A 24 5.26 -1.23 -12.39
C SER A 24 4.75 -0.15 -13.35
N ALA A 25 5.58 0.23 -14.31
CA ALA A 25 5.17 1.08 -15.43
C ALA A 25 4.36 0.30 -16.48
N ASN A 26 4.41 -1.03 -16.45
CA ASN A 26 3.66 -1.88 -17.37
C ASN A 26 2.19 -1.92 -16.97
N THR A 27 1.32 -1.36 -17.82
CA THR A 27 -0.12 -1.25 -17.57
C THR A 27 -0.82 -2.60 -17.43
N ALA A 28 -0.21 -3.69 -17.91
CA ALA A 28 -0.74 -5.05 -17.77
C ALA A 28 -0.43 -5.67 -16.39
N ARG A 29 0.44 -5.05 -15.60
CA ARG A 29 0.78 -5.57 -14.26
C ARG A 29 -0.24 -5.17 -13.22
N PRO A 30 -0.56 -6.06 -12.26
CA PRO A 30 -1.52 -5.76 -11.19
C PRO A 30 -1.17 -4.51 -10.39
N SER A 31 0.12 -4.28 -10.10
CA SER A 31 0.52 -3.09 -9.33
C SER A 31 0.13 -1.79 -10.02
N HIS A 32 0.21 -1.74 -11.37
CA HIS A 32 -0.21 -0.57 -12.13
C HIS A 32 -1.73 -0.38 -12.09
N SER A 33 -2.49 -1.43 -12.37
CA SER A 33 -3.96 -1.33 -12.41
C SER A 33 -4.56 -1.03 -11.04
N VAL A 34 -4.01 -1.61 -9.98
CA VAL A 34 -4.45 -1.33 -8.61
C VAL A 34 -4.12 0.11 -8.22
N ALA A 35 -2.90 0.58 -8.51
CA ALA A 35 -2.51 1.96 -8.24
C ALA A 35 -3.41 2.95 -8.98
N HIS A 36 -3.71 2.69 -10.25
CA HIS A 36 -4.61 3.51 -11.04
C HIS A 36 -6.00 3.60 -10.40
N PHE A 37 -6.54 2.46 -9.97
CA PHE A 37 -7.83 2.42 -9.28
C PHE A 37 -7.82 3.25 -8.00
N LEU A 38 -6.77 3.12 -7.19
CA LEU A 38 -6.65 3.85 -5.93
C LEU A 38 -6.59 5.37 -6.16
N VAL A 39 -5.87 5.79 -7.21
CA VAL A 39 -5.86 7.21 -7.61
C VAL A 39 -7.25 7.68 -7.98
N ASP A 40 -7.99 6.89 -8.75
CA ASP A 40 -9.37 7.22 -9.14
C ASP A 40 -10.30 7.31 -7.92
N CYS A 41 -10.01 6.57 -6.86
CA CYS A 41 -10.73 6.67 -5.59
C CYS A 41 -10.33 7.90 -4.77
N GLY A 42 -9.37 8.69 -5.22
CA GLY A 42 -8.92 9.91 -4.55
C GLY A 42 -7.76 9.71 -3.59
N PHE A 43 -7.14 8.54 -3.54
CA PHE A 43 -5.90 8.33 -2.78
C PHE A 43 -4.73 8.96 -3.51
N ARG A 44 -3.78 9.50 -2.77
CA ARG A 44 -2.49 9.88 -3.30
C ARG A 44 -1.61 8.64 -3.33
N VAL A 45 -1.06 8.29 -4.48
CA VAL A 45 -0.22 7.10 -4.66
C VAL A 45 1.20 7.53 -4.99
N ILE A 46 2.15 7.06 -4.19
CA ILE A 46 3.59 7.29 -4.39
C ILE A 46 4.24 5.95 -4.71
N GLY A 47 4.78 5.81 -5.92
CA GLY A 47 5.48 4.60 -6.33
C GLY A 47 6.87 4.50 -5.71
N VAL A 48 7.24 3.29 -5.31
CA VAL A 48 8.57 2.96 -4.79
C VAL A 48 9.11 1.80 -5.59
N ASN A 49 10.11 2.06 -6.42
CA ASN A 49 10.74 1.05 -7.28
C ASN A 49 12.08 1.56 -7.76
N PRO A 50 13.21 0.89 -7.43
CA PRO A 50 14.54 1.34 -7.88
C PRO A 50 14.64 1.51 -9.39
N GLY A 51 13.98 0.64 -10.17
CA GLY A 51 14.03 0.67 -11.63
C GLY A 51 13.27 1.83 -12.26
N LEU A 52 12.42 2.52 -11.52
CA LEU A 52 11.61 3.64 -12.00
C LEU A 52 11.92 4.94 -11.26
N ALA A 53 12.93 4.94 -10.39
CA ALA A 53 13.28 6.10 -9.58
C ALA A 53 13.55 7.32 -10.46
N GLY A 54 12.97 8.46 -10.09
CA GLY A 54 13.10 9.70 -10.83
C GLY A 54 12.07 9.92 -11.92
N GLN A 55 11.27 8.90 -12.26
CA GLN A 55 10.17 9.05 -13.20
C GLN A 55 8.93 9.58 -12.47
N ILE A 56 7.99 10.13 -13.25
CA ILE A 56 6.70 10.58 -12.73
C ILE A 56 5.64 9.54 -13.09
N MET A 57 4.90 9.06 -12.09
CA MET A 57 3.76 8.17 -12.28
C MET A 57 2.59 8.63 -11.43
N PHE A 58 1.41 8.68 -12.03
CA PHE A 58 0.20 9.18 -11.38
C PHE A 58 0.38 10.58 -10.76
N GLY A 59 1.18 11.42 -11.43
CA GLY A 59 1.44 12.80 -11.00
C GLY A 59 2.45 12.93 -9.87
N GLU A 60 3.10 11.83 -9.44
CA GLU A 60 4.03 11.82 -8.32
C GLU A 60 5.40 11.28 -8.75
N LEU A 61 6.44 11.79 -8.14
CA LEU A 61 7.79 11.27 -8.34
C LEU A 61 7.89 9.86 -7.76
N VAL A 62 8.54 8.94 -8.48
CA VAL A 62 8.84 7.60 -8.00
C VAL A 62 10.19 7.61 -7.26
N TYR A 63 10.21 6.99 -6.09
CA TYR A 63 11.41 6.92 -5.24
C TYR A 63 12.06 5.55 -5.30
N PRO A 64 13.39 5.46 -5.11
CA PRO A 64 14.09 4.17 -5.18
C PRO A 64 13.79 3.26 -3.98
N ASP A 65 13.45 3.84 -2.84
CA ASP A 65 13.20 3.11 -1.59
C ASP A 65 12.25 3.91 -0.69
N LEU A 66 11.75 3.27 0.36
CA LEU A 66 10.85 3.92 1.32
C LEU A 66 11.52 5.03 2.11
N HIS A 67 12.82 4.86 2.40
CA HIS A 67 13.58 5.85 3.15
C HIS A 67 13.59 7.23 2.45
N SER A 68 13.62 7.23 1.12
CA SER A 68 13.69 8.45 0.31
C SER A 68 12.35 9.20 0.20
N VAL A 69 11.23 8.56 0.53
CA VAL A 69 9.92 9.19 0.43
C VAL A 69 9.80 10.30 1.48
N PRO A 70 9.60 11.57 1.05
CA PRO A 70 9.64 12.70 2.00
C PRO A 70 8.31 12.89 2.76
N ASP A 71 7.23 12.32 2.26
CA ASP A 71 5.88 12.58 2.75
C ASP A 71 5.48 11.60 3.86
N GLU A 72 4.48 11.97 4.63
CA GLU A 72 3.80 11.04 5.53
C GLU A 72 2.92 10.10 4.70
N VAL A 73 2.88 8.83 5.11
CA VAL A 73 2.15 7.78 4.42
C VAL A 73 1.35 7.01 5.47
N GLU A 74 0.09 6.70 5.16
CA GLU A 74 -0.77 5.92 6.06
C GLU A 74 -0.85 4.45 5.70
N MET A 75 -0.46 4.08 4.47
CA MET A 75 -0.46 2.69 4.04
C MET A 75 0.76 2.41 3.15
N VAL A 76 1.42 1.30 3.40
CA VAL A 76 2.42 0.73 2.48
C VAL A 76 1.78 -0.50 1.84
N ASP A 77 1.59 -0.46 0.52
CA ASP A 77 1.00 -1.55 -0.27
C ASP A 77 2.13 -2.30 -0.97
N VAL A 78 2.26 -3.59 -0.68
CA VAL A 78 3.45 -4.39 -1.03
C VAL A 78 3.16 -5.30 -2.21
N PHE A 79 3.81 -5.03 -3.33
CA PHE A 79 3.86 -5.87 -4.53
C PHE A 79 5.27 -6.46 -4.67
N ARG A 80 5.67 -7.31 -3.75
CA ARG A 80 6.94 -8.03 -3.77
C ARG A 80 6.69 -9.50 -3.47
N LYS A 81 7.68 -10.35 -3.73
CA LYS A 81 7.60 -11.76 -3.32
C LYS A 81 7.51 -11.85 -1.80
N SER A 82 6.79 -12.85 -1.30
CA SER A 82 6.60 -13.04 0.13
C SER A 82 7.94 -13.07 0.90
N GLN A 83 8.95 -13.73 0.34
CA GLN A 83 10.28 -13.82 0.96
C GLN A 83 10.99 -12.47 1.11
N ASP A 84 10.58 -11.46 0.32
CA ASP A 84 11.19 -10.13 0.32
C ASP A 84 10.43 -9.14 1.22
N VAL A 85 9.36 -9.58 1.89
CA VAL A 85 8.54 -8.72 2.76
C VAL A 85 9.28 -8.22 4.01
N PRO A 86 10.07 -9.04 4.74
CA PRO A 86 10.70 -8.56 5.96
C PRO A 86 11.52 -7.28 5.80
N PRO A 87 12.40 -7.12 4.79
CA PRO A 87 13.10 -5.86 4.61
C PRO A 87 12.18 -4.68 4.33
N VAL A 88 11.07 -4.91 3.63
CA VAL A 88 10.09 -3.84 3.34
C VAL A 88 9.42 -3.38 4.63
N VAL A 89 9.02 -4.31 5.49
CA VAL A 89 8.42 -3.98 6.79
C VAL A 89 9.42 -3.21 7.65
N ASP A 90 10.67 -3.65 7.72
CA ASP A 90 11.70 -2.97 8.48
C ASP A 90 11.92 -1.54 7.99
N ALA A 91 12.03 -1.36 6.68
CA ALA A 91 12.21 -0.04 6.07
C ALA A 91 11.00 0.87 6.31
N ALA A 92 9.80 0.34 6.19
CA ALA A 92 8.56 1.10 6.41
C ALA A 92 8.48 1.61 7.85
N LEU A 93 8.75 0.75 8.82
CA LEU A 93 8.67 1.12 10.25
C LEU A 93 9.82 2.00 10.70
N ALA A 94 10.99 1.91 10.06
CA ALA A 94 12.08 2.83 10.29
C ALA A 94 11.73 4.24 9.78
N ARG A 95 11.10 4.32 8.59
CA ARG A 95 10.71 5.61 7.98
C ARG A 95 9.49 6.23 8.69
N TRP A 96 8.50 5.41 9.02
CA TRP A 96 7.27 5.86 9.69
C TRP A 96 7.01 4.98 10.91
N PRO A 97 7.58 5.32 12.09
CA PRO A 97 7.43 4.48 13.29
C PRO A 97 5.99 4.28 13.74
N LYS A 98 5.08 5.17 13.34
CA LYS A 98 3.65 5.10 13.66
C LYS A 98 2.79 4.79 12.43
N LEU A 99 3.36 4.14 11.43
CA LEU A 99 2.64 3.74 10.21
C LEU A 99 1.35 2.98 10.59
N PRO A 100 0.18 3.44 10.12
CA PRO A 100 -1.09 2.79 10.48
C PRO A 100 -1.27 1.41 9.85
N THR A 101 -0.87 1.24 8.58
CA THR A 101 -1.24 0.04 7.81
C THR A 101 -0.12 -0.44 6.89
N ILE A 102 0.07 -1.76 6.87
CA ILE A 102 0.83 -2.47 5.84
C ILE A 102 -0.12 -3.43 5.14
N TRP A 103 -0.17 -3.34 3.81
CA TRP A 103 -1.05 -4.15 2.99
C TRP A 103 -0.23 -5.03 2.05
N MET A 104 -0.41 -6.35 2.15
CA MET A 104 0.27 -7.32 1.28
C MET A 104 -0.72 -7.81 0.23
N GLN A 105 -0.36 -7.64 -1.03
CA GLN A 105 -1.18 -7.97 -2.19
C GLN A 105 -1.49 -9.47 -2.27
N ILE A 106 -2.48 -9.86 -3.09
CA ILE A 106 -2.76 -11.28 -3.37
C ILE A 106 -1.47 -11.99 -3.76
N GLY A 107 -1.22 -13.13 -3.12
CA GLY A 107 0.00 -13.91 -3.31
C GLY A 107 1.18 -13.45 -2.45
N VAL A 108 1.01 -12.39 -1.68
CA VAL A 108 2.05 -11.88 -0.77
C VAL A 108 1.62 -12.13 0.66
N GLN A 109 2.39 -12.97 1.36
CA GLN A 109 2.09 -13.33 2.74
C GLN A 109 3.39 -13.67 3.48
N HIS A 110 3.53 -13.14 4.68
CA HIS A 110 4.68 -13.43 5.55
C HIS A 110 4.26 -13.26 7.00
N ASP A 111 3.91 -14.36 7.66
CA ASP A 111 3.29 -14.31 8.99
C ASP A 111 4.22 -13.75 10.05
N VAL A 112 5.52 -14.05 9.98
CA VAL A 112 6.50 -13.52 10.94
C VAL A 112 6.61 -12.01 10.82
N ALA A 113 6.75 -11.49 9.60
CA ALA A 113 6.83 -10.05 9.37
C ALA A 113 5.53 -9.35 9.78
N ALA A 114 4.38 -9.96 9.47
CA ALA A 114 3.08 -9.43 9.88
C ALA A 114 2.95 -9.35 11.40
N GLY A 115 3.36 -10.40 12.10
CA GLY A 115 3.35 -10.43 13.58
C GLY A 115 4.27 -9.38 14.19
N PHE A 116 5.45 -9.18 13.60
CA PHE A 116 6.39 -8.14 14.00
C PHE A 116 5.76 -6.74 13.89
N ALA A 117 5.12 -6.47 12.76
CA ALA A 117 4.45 -5.18 12.54
C ALA A 117 3.25 -5.00 13.48
N ARG A 118 2.42 -6.02 13.63
CA ARG A 118 1.26 -5.97 14.54
C ARG A 118 1.66 -5.72 15.98
N ALA A 119 2.77 -6.29 16.42
CA ALA A 119 3.29 -6.05 17.78
C ALA A 119 3.67 -4.58 18.00
N ARG A 120 3.85 -3.81 16.94
CA ARG A 120 4.16 -2.38 16.98
C ARG A 120 2.94 -1.51 16.71
N GLY A 121 1.74 -2.08 16.73
CA GLY A 121 0.50 -1.35 16.56
C GLY A 121 0.10 -1.11 15.12
N VAL A 122 0.73 -1.78 14.16
CA VAL A 122 0.40 -1.66 12.73
C VAL A 122 -0.72 -2.64 12.39
N ASP A 123 -1.75 -2.17 11.69
CA ASP A 123 -2.75 -3.07 11.10
C ASP A 123 -2.17 -3.69 9.83
N VAL A 124 -2.21 -5.01 9.73
CA VAL A 124 -1.64 -5.73 8.60
C VAL A 124 -2.72 -6.55 7.91
N VAL A 125 -2.84 -6.35 6.62
CA VAL A 125 -3.69 -7.16 5.73
C VAL A 125 -2.77 -7.96 4.82
N GLN A 126 -2.99 -9.27 4.72
CA GLN A 126 -2.17 -10.16 3.88
C GLN A 126 -3.03 -10.84 2.81
N ASN A 127 -2.42 -11.03 1.64
CA ASN A 127 -3.01 -11.82 0.57
C ASN A 127 -4.39 -11.32 0.13
N ARG A 128 -4.51 -10.00 -0.02
CA ARG A 128 -5.74 -9.35 -0.48
C ARG A 128 -5.39 -8.26 -1.49
N CYS A 129 -6.33 -7.95 -2.38
CA CYS A 129 -6.20 -6.85 -3.33
C CYS A 129 -6.97 -5.63 -2.79
N PRO A 130 -6.31 -4.48 -2.59
CA PRO A 130 -7.01 -3.29 -2.08
C PRO A 130 -8.14 -2.84 -3.02
N LYS A 131 -7.99 -3.02 -4.33
CA LYS A 131 -9.06 -2.69 -5.29
C LYS A 131 -10.30 -3.55 -5.05
N ILE A 132 -10.12 -4.87 -4.91
CA ILE A 132 -11.22 -5.80 -4.69
C ILE A 132 -11.90 -5.50 -3.34
N GLU A 133 -11.10 -5.33 -2.29
CA GLU A 133 -11.63 -5.09 -0.96
C GLU A 133 -12.33 -3.73 -0.86
N TYR A 134 -11.76 -2.69 -1.47
CA TYR A 134 -12.39 -1.37 -1.52
C TYR A 134 -13.77 -1.43 -2.19
N GLN A 135 -13.83 -2.06 -3.37
CA GLN A 135 -15.10 -2.22 -4.08
C GLN A 135 -16.14 -2.99 -3.26
N ARG A 136 -15.69 -3.98 -2.52
CA ARG A 136 -16.58 -4.82 -1.71
C ARG A 136 -17.13 -4.08 -0.48
N VAL A 137 -16.28 -3.32 0.24
CA VAL A 137 -16.68 -2.73 1.53
C VAL A 137 -17.08 -1.25 1.43
N ILE A 138 -16.61 -0.52 0.42
CA ILE A 138 -16.92 0.90 0.24
C ILE A 138 -17.88 1.09 -0.94
N GLY A 139 -17.59 0.47 -2.08
CA GLY A 139 -18.38 0.56 -3.29
C GLY A 139 -17.53 0.86 -4.52
N ALA A 140 -18.16 0.76 -5.71
CA ALA A 140 -17.47 0.90 -6.98
C ALA A 140 -17.15 2.35 -7.34
N SER A 141 -17.91 3.31 -6.82
CA SER A 141 -17.73 4.72 -7.13
C SER A 141 -16.57 5.31 -6.31
N PRO A 142 -15.68 6.09 -6.92
CA PRO A 142 -14.64 6.79 -6.19
C PRO A 142 -15.23 7.69 -5.11
N LYS A 143 -14.59 7.71 -3.94
CA LYS A 143 -14.98 8.56 -2.82
C LYS A 143 -14.10 9.79 -2.80
N PRO A 144 -14.64 11.02 -2.80
CA PRO A 144 -13.83 12.22 -2.65
C PRO A 144 -13.07 12.19 -1.32
N ARG A 145 -11.78 12.52 -1.36
CA ARG A 145 -10.92 12.43 -0.18
C ARG A 145 -10.49 13.79 0.36
N HIS A 146 -10.41 14.77 -0.51
CA HIS A 146 -9.92 16.11 -0.18
C HIS A 146 -10.97 17.14 -0.58
N ILE A 147 -12.00 17.21 0.20
CA ILE A 147 -13.07 18.17 0.01
C ILE A 147 -12.90 19.33 0.98
#